data_1d79df02a39d05a60885c7517e49cbb4
#
_entry.id   1d79df02a39d05a60885c7517e49cbb4
#
_cell.length_a   1.000
_cell.length_b   1.000
_cell.length_c   1.000
_cell.angle_alpha   90.00
_cell.angle_beta   90.00
_cell.angle_gamma   90.00
#
_symmetry.space_group_name_H-M   'P 1'
#
loop_
_entity.id
_entity.type
_entity.pdbx_description
1 polymer ?
#
loop_
_entity_poly.entity_id
_entity_poly.type
_entity_poly.pdbx_seq_one_letter_code
_entity_poly.pdbx_strand_id
1 'polypeptide(L)'
;YTSIDDEICSAWIGDLYGQGNNPRSIQRHLSSAKGFFRYLKKNELISSSPFDLVTAPKTPSNLPDVLSPEDVEQLLNFKPSSLIEVRDMAIIELMYSSGLRVSETIGINIQDFEEDMSFLRVIGKGSKTRLVPLGRFAVNAIKNWLIEREKIVNKTDALFLNSQGTRLSI
;
A
#
# COMPACT_ATOMS: atom_id res chain seq x y z
N TYR A 1 31.87 -3.17 16.53
CA TYR A 1 30.57 -2.78 17.12
C TYR A 1 30.74 -2.23 18.54
N THR A 2 31.86 -2.46 19.17
CA THR A 2 32.17 -2.02 20.55
C THR A 2 32.59 -0.53 20.65
N SER A 3 32.73 0.17 19.54
CA SER A 3 33.13 1.59 19.48
C SER A 3 31.95 2.56 19.29
N ILE A 4 30.72 2.05 19.20
CA ILE A 4 29.51 2.87 19.06
C ILE A 4 28.87 3.00 20.44
N ASP A 5 28.77 4.21 20.95
CA ASP A 5 28.12 4.56 22.21
C ASP A 5 26.85 5.38 21.99
N ASP A 6 26.18 5.75 23.06
CA ASP A 6 24.95 6.51 23.05
C ASP A 6 25.17 7.98 22.59
N GLU A 7 26.37 8.54 22.78
CA GLU A 7 26.72 9.88 22.30
C GLU A 7 26.80 9.90 20.77
N ILE A 8 27.47 8.91 20.18
CA ILE A 8 27.55 8.74 18.70
C ILE A 8 26.14 8.53 18.13
N CYS A 9 25.30 7.72 18.79
CA CYS A 9 23.92 7.50 18.35
C CYS A 9 23.08 8.77 18.40
N SER A 10 23.28 9.59 19.44
CA SER A 10 22.59 10.89 19.60
C SER A 10 23.06 11.91 18.58
N ALA A 11 24.37 11.97 18.32
CA ALA A 11 24.96 12.83 17.28
C ALA A 11 24.43 12.48 15.89
N TRP A 12 24.35 11.18 15.57
CA TRP A 12 23.76 10.71 14.31
C TRP A 12 22.31 11.18 14.11
N ILE A 13 21.49 11.21 15.17
CA ILE A 13 20.13 11.76 15.08
C ILE A 13 20.18 13.27 14.83
N GLY A 14 21.10 13.98 15.47
CA GLY A 14 21.33 15.40 15.20
C GLY A 14 21.69 15.67 13.74
N ASP A 15 22.57 14.86 13.17
CA ASP A 15 22.94 14.93 11.76
C ASP A 15 21.76 14.70 10.81
N LEU A 16 20.90 13.72 11.13
CA LEU A 16 19.67 13.49 10.35
C LEU A 16 18.74 14.71 10.37
N TYR A 17 18.63 15.41 11.50
CA TYR A 17 17.92 16.69 11.56
C TYR A 17 18.60 17.77 10.73
N GLY A 18 19.92 17.90 10.83
CA GLY A 18 20.72 18.86 10.05
C GLY A 18 20.60 18.66 8.54
N GLN A 19 20.39 17.43 8.09
CA GLN A 19 20.10 17.07 6.69
C GLN A 19 18.67 17.38 6.23
N GLY A 20 17.83 17.94 7.09
CA GLY A 20 16.45 18.31 6.76
C GLY A 20 15.45 17.13 6.77
N ASN A 21 15.82 15.98 7.36
CA ASN A 21 14.87 14.88 7.50
C ASN A 21 13.73 15.25 8.44
N ASN A 22 12.51 14.88 8.06
CA ASN A 22 11.37 15.10 8.94
C ASN A 22 11.38 14.12 10.14
N PRO A 23 10.74 14.46 11.28
CA PRO A 23 10.74 13.62 12.49
C PRO A 23 10.25 12.20 12.25
N ARG A 24 9.29 11.96 11.35
CA ARG A 24 8.78 10.62 11.02
C ARG A 24 9.82 9.77 10.28
N SER A 25 10.60 10.38 9.38
CA SER A 25 11.73 9.72 8.71
C SER A 25 12.81 9.35 9.72
N ILE A 26 13.15 10.26 10.64
CA ILE A 26 14.12 10.01 11.70
C ILE A 26 13.67 8.87 12.62
N GLN A 27 12.38 8.81 13.00
CA GLN A 27 11.83 7.68 13.75
C GLN A 27 12.00 6.35 13.01
N ARG A 28 11.83 6.35 11.69
CA ARG A 28 11.99 5.15 10.85
C ARG A 28 13.46 4.70 10.83
N HIS A 29 14.40 5.63 10.66
CA HIS A 29 15.84 5.34 10.73
C HIS A 29 16.21 4.78 12.09
N LEU A 30 15.76 5.42 13.18
CA LEU A 30 16.01 4.96 14.55
C LEU A 30 15.43 3.59 14.81
N SER A 31 14.21 3.30 14.34
CA SER A 31 13.57 1.98 14.48
C SER A 31 14.36 0.88 13.78
N SER A 32 14.91 1.17 12.59
CA SER A 32 15.76 0.24 11.84
C SER A 32 17.07 -0.02 12.57
N ALA A 33 17.74 1.02 13.08
CA ALA A 33 18.96 0.88 13.87
C ALA A 33 18.72 0.08 15.16
N LYS A 34 17.68 0.42 15.93
CA LYS A 34 17.28 -0.34 17.13
C LYS A 34 16.98 -1.79 16.80
N GLY A 35 16.33 -2.08 15.68
CA GLY A 35 16.07 -3.43 15.20
C GLY A 35 17.34 -4.23 14.95
N PHE A 36 18.32 -3.61 14.28
CA PHE A 36 19.61 -4.21 14.00
C PHE A 36 20.39 -4.52 15.31
N PHE A 37 20.51 -3.55 16.22
CA PHE A 37 21.21 -3.77 17.49
C PHE A 37 20.50 -4.78 18.40
N ARG A 38 19.17 -4.86 18.37
CA ARG A 38 18.41 -5.90 19.03
C ARG A 38 18.73 -7.30 18.45
N TYR A 39 18.89 -7.39 17.13
CA TYR A 39 19.32 -8.64 16.49
C TYR A 39 20.71 -9.04 16.95
N LEU A 40 21.70 -8.11 17.00
CA LEU A 40 23.05 -8.39 17.49
C LEU A 40 23.02 -8.89 18.95
N LYS A 41 22.25 -8.23 19.82
CA LYS A 41 22.08 -8.62 21.23
C LYS A 41 21.46 -10.01 21.38
N LYS A 42 20.43 -10.31 20.56
CA LYS A 42 19.77 -11.63 20.56
C LYS A 42 20.71 -12.76 20.15
N ASN A 43 21.68 -12.48 19.27
CA ASN A 43 22.69 -13.45 18.83
C ASN A 43 23.99 -13.38 19.68
N GLU A 44 23.95 -12.74 20.84
CA GLU A 44 25.07 -12.63 21.80
C GLU A 44 26.34 -11.98 21.22
N LEU A 45 26.22 -11.24 20.12
CA LEU A 45 27.33 -10.52 19.49
C LEU A 45 27.69 -9.21 20.22
N ILE A 46 26.77 -8.71 21.03
CA ILE A 46 26.93 -7.55 21.93
C ILE A 46 26.18 -7.78 23.23
N SER A 47 26.66 -7.18 24.33
CA SER A 47 26.00 -7.28 25.65
C SER A 47 24.86 -6.28 25.85
N SER A 48 24.98 -5.08 25.26
CA SER A 48 24.02 -3.98 25.36
C SER A 48 23.87 -3.25 24.02
N SER A 49 22.76 -2.57 23.81
CA SER A 49 22.55 -1.75 22.62
C SER A 49 22.86 -0.29 22.92
N PRO A 50 23.66 0.39 22.09
CA PRO A 50 23.93 1.83 22.25
C PRO A 50 22.69 2.69 22.00
N PHE A 51 21.61 2.11 21.47
CA PHE A 51 20.33 2.78 21.24
C PHE A 51 19.31 2.58 22.37
N ASP A 52 19.65 1.90 23.48
CA ASP A 52 18.68 1.62 24.55
C ASP A 52 18.18 2.91 25.22
N LEU A 53 19.07 3.93 25.38
CA LEU A 53 18.74 5.22 25.99
C LEU A 53 18.30 6.29 24.97
N VAL A 54 18.47 6.04 23.67
CA VAL A 54 18.15 7.02 22.64
C VAL A 54 16.64 7.12 22.43
N THR A 55 16.09 8.31 22.65
CA THR A 55 14.65 8.58 22.48
C THR A 55 14.30 9.01 21.07
N ALA A 56 13.16 8.54 20.58
CA ALA A 56 12.66 8.98 19.28
C ALA A 56 12.10 10.43 19.38
N PRO A 57 12.27 11.24 18.32
CA PRO A 57 11.63 12.55 18.27
C PRO A 57 10.11 12.41 18.34
N LYS A 58 9.47 13.33 19.06
CA LYS A 58 8.00 13.40 19.06
C LYS A 58 7.52 13.84 17.68
N THR A 59 6.67 13.05 17.07
CA THR A 59 5.97 13.42 15.83
C THR A 59 4.54 13.83 16.17
N PRO A 60 4.04 14.91 15.58
CA PRO A 60 2.59 15.18 15.64
C PRO A 60 1.84 13.97 15.05
N SER A 61 0.88 13.45 15.79
CA SER A 61 -0.03 12.42 15.29
C SER A 61 -1.07 13.13 14.43
N ASN A 62 -0.72 13.38 13.16
CA ASN A 62 -1.74 13.76 12.20
C ASN A 62 -2.52 12.48 11.89
N LEU A 63 -3.79 12.45 12.30
CA LEU A 63 -4.71 11.43 11.81
C LEU A 63 -4.78 11.57 10.28
N PRO A 64 -4.80 10.46 9.53
CA PRO A 64 -5.04 10.52 8.10
C PRO A 64 -6.35 11.25 7.83
N ASP A 65 -6.38 12.08 6.82
CA ASP A 65 -7.65 12.61 6.31
C ASP A 65 -8.47 11.42 5.80
N VAL A 66 -9.61 11.22 6.41
CA VAL A 66 -10.54 10.14 6.06
C VAL A 66 -11.70 10.78 5.32
N LEU A 67 -12.05 10.22 4.16
CA LEU A 67 -13.23 10.65 3.43
C LEU A 67 -14.48 10.43 4.29
N SER A 68 -15.39 11.40 4.31
CA SER A 68 -16.68 11.22 4.94
C SER A 68 -17.54 10.22 4.14
N PRO A 69 -18.58 9.61 4.74
CA PRO A 69 -19.52 8.77 4.00
C PRO A 69 -20.14 9.51 2.80
N GLU A 70 -20.40 10.79 2.95
CA GLU A 70 -20.98 11.67 1.93
C GLU A 70 -19.99 11.89 0.76
N ASP A 71 -18.69 12.06 1.06
CA ASP A 71 -17.64 12.18 0.02
C ASP A 71 -17.50 10.88 -0.78
N VAL A 72 -17.57 9.74 -0.09
CA VAL A 72 -17.54 8.41 -0.72
C VAL A 72 -18.76 8.22 -1.60
N GLU A 73 -19.96 8.60 -1.14
CA GLU A 73 -21.17 8.50 -1.93
C GLU A 73 -21.09 9.37 -3.19
N GLN A 74 -20.59 10.60 -3.08
CA GLN A 74 -20.38 11.47 -4.25
C GLN A 74 -19.39 10.86 -5.24
N LEU A 75 -18.28 10.29 -4.76
CA LEU A 75 -17.28 9.63 -5.58
C LEU A 75 -17.86 8.41 -6.33
N LEU A 76 -18.69 7.61 -5.66
CA LEU A 76 -19.30 6.41 -6.24
C LEU A 76 -20.52 6.71 -7.14
N ASN A 77 -21.13 7.89 -7.00
CA ASN A 77 -22.22 8.36 -7.87
C ASN A 77 -21.73 9.04 -9.16
N PHE A 78 -20.43 9.16 -9.36
CA PHE A 78 -19.86 9.69 -10.59
C PHE A 78 -20.25 8.82 -11.79
N LYS A 79 -20.71 9.47 -12.88
CA LYS A 79 -21.07 8.79 -14.13
C LYS A 79 -19.89 8.85 -15.11
N PRO A 80 -19.22 7.72 -15.37
CA PRO A 80 -18.08 7.71 -16.27
C PRO A 80 -18.51 8.02 -17.71
N SER A 81 -17.76 8.89 -18.37
CA SER A 81 -17.98 9.37 -19.75
C SER A 81 -16.86 8.93 -20.73
N SER A 82 -15.79 8.35 -20.20
CA SER A 82 -14.66 7.86 -20.99
C SER A 82 -14.24 6.46 -20.54
N LEU A 83 -13.51 5.76 -21.41
CA LEU A 83 -12.95 4.44 -21.13
C LEU A 83 -12.08 4.44 -19.85
N ILE A 84 -11.27 5.48 -19.66
CA ILE A 84 -10.41 5.62 -18.47
C ILE A 84 -11.29 5.78 -17.22
N GLU A 85 -12.35 6.57 -17.28
CA GLU A 85 -13.26 6.77 -16.15
C GLU A 85 -14.05 5.51 -15.81
N VAL A 86 -14.43 4.68 -16.79
CA VAL A 86 -15.05 3.37 -16.55
C VAL A 86 -14.08 2.44 -15.80
N ARG A 87 -12.81 2.44 -16.19
CA ARG A 87 -11.75 1.70 -15.50
C ARG A 87 -11.59 2.19 -14.05
N ASP A 88 -11.47 3.50 -13.89
CA ASP A 88 -11.19 4.11 -12.59
C ASP A 88 -12.38 3.92 -11.63
N MET A 89 -13.62 3.97 -12.13
CA MET A 89 -14.80 3.61 -11.36
C MET A 89 -14.76 2.15 -10.90
N ALA A 90 -14.37 1.22 -11.77
CA ALA A 90 -14.24 -0.18 -11.40
C ALA A 90 -13.14 -0.41 -10.33
N ILE A 91 -12.05 0.36 -10.40
CA ILE A 91 -11.00 0.34 -9.37
C ILE A 91 -11.55 0.83 -8.03
N ILE A 92 -12.23 1.97 -8.01
CA ILE A 92 -12.76 2.60 -6.79
C ILE A 92 -13.81 1.69 -6.14
N GLU A 93 -14.78 1.19 -6.92
CA GLU A 93 -15.81 0.27 -6.43
C GLU A 93 -15.21 -1.01 -5.85
N LEU A 94 -14.22 -1.58 -6.54
CA LEU A 94 -13.55 -2.78 -6.06
C LEU A 94 -12.79 -2.52 -4.76
N MET A 95 -12.03 -1.43 -4.68
CA MET A 95 -11.27 -1.08 -3.48
C MET A 95 -12.20 -0.79 -2.30
N TYR A 96 -13.28 -0.05 -2.52
CA TYR A 96 -14.25 0.28 -1.48
C TYR A 96 -14.99 -0.95 -0.96
N SER A 97 -15.50 -1.79 -1.87
CA SER A 97 -16.26 -3.01 -1.53
C SER A 97 -15.41 -4.05 -0.80
N SER A 98 -14.11 -4.15 -1.13
CA SER A 98 -13.27 -5.28 -0.73
C SER A 98 -12.11 -4.89 0.20
N GLY A 99 -11.93 -3.62 0.49
CA GLY A 99 -10.84 -3.12 1.33
C GLY A 99 -9.45 -3.44 0.79
N LEU A 100 -9.30 -3.52 -0.53
CA LEU A 100 -8.04 -3.82 -1.18
C LEU A 100 -7.08 -2.62 -1.16
N ARG A 101 -5.78 -2.92 -1.07
CA ARG A 101 -4.75 -1.89 -1.28
C ARG A 101 -4.61 -1.60 -2.77
N VAL A 102 -4.18 -0.40 -3.13
CA VAL A 102 -3.92 -0.02 -4.54
C VAL A 102 -3.02 -1.05 -5.24
N SER A 103 -1.91 -1.45 -4.61
CA SER A 103 -0.99 -2.44 -5.17
C SER A 103 -1.61 -3.83 -5.36
N GLU A 104 -2.51 -4.25 -4.48
CA GLU A 104 -3.26 -5.49 -4.63
C GLU A 104 -4.24 -5.38 -5.82
N THR A 105 -4.96 -4.26 -5.91
CA THR A 105 -5.95 -4.01 -6.96
C THR A 105 -5.33 -4.01 -8.36
N ILE A 106 -4.25 -3.29 -8.58
CA ILE A 106 -3.57 -3.27 -9.89
C ILE A 106 -2.87 -4.59 -10.23
N GLY A 107 -2.55 -5.41 -9.21
CA GLY A 107 -1.98 -6.74 -9.38
C GLY A 107 -2.94 -7.80 -9.89
N ILE A 108 -4.26 -7.57 -9.86
CA ILE A 108 -5.29 -8.55 -10.20
C ILE A 108 -5.21 -8.92 -11.68
N ASN A 109 -5.43 -10.22 -11.95
CA ASN A 109 -5.66 -10.76 -13.28
C ASN A 109 -7.14 -11.15 -13.47
N ILE A 110 -7.59 -11.27 -14.71
CA ILE A 110 -8.98 -11.68 -15.00
C ILE A 110 -9.27 -13.07 -14.40
N GLN A 111 -8.29 -13.97 -14.44
CA GLN A 111 -8.41 -15.34 -13.91
C GLN A 111 -8.42 -15.44 -12.38
N ASP A 112 -8.23 -14.33 -11.66
CA ASP A 112 -8.29 -14.32 -10.20
C ASP A 112 -9.71 -14.27 -9.64
N PHE A 113 -10.71 -14.05 -10.49
CA PHE A 113 -12.12 -14.14 -10.14
C PHE A 113 -12.61 -15.58 -10.20
N GLU A 114 -13.54 -15.95 -9.32
CA GLU A 114 -14.33 -17.15 -9.49
C GLU A 114 -15.35 -16.96 -10.63
N GLU A 115 -15.85 -18.08 -11.20
CA GLU A 115 -16.72 -18.06 -12.38
C GLU A 115 -17.99 -17.20 -12.20
N ASP A 116 -18.55 -17.21 -11.01
CA ASP A 116 -19.76 -16.43 -10.66
C ASP A 116 -19.42 -15.00 -10.20
N MET A 117 -18.12 -14.64 -10.14
CA MET A 117 -17.61 -13.38 -9.61
C MET A 117 -18.01 -13.09 -8.14
N SER A 118 -18.36 -14.11 -7.36
CA SER A 118 -18.71 -13.95 -5.95
C SER A 118 -17.47 -13.68 -5.08
N PHE A 119 -16.32 -14.22 -5.48
CA PHE A 119 -15.05 -14.07 -4.78
C PHE A 119 -13.90 -13.71 -5.73
N LEU A 120 -12.94 -13.00 -5.17
CA LEU A 120 -11.69 -12.63 -5.81
C LEU A 120 -10.51 -13.19 -5.01
N ARG A 121 -9.59 -13.86 -5.68
CA ARG A 121 -8.35 -14.32 -5.10
C ARG A 121 -7.33 -13.19 -5.12
N VAL A 122 -6.80 -12.82 -3.95
CA VAL A 122 -5.85 -11.71 -3.79
C VAL A 122 -4.57 -12.20 -3.12
N ILE A 123 -3.45 -11.81 -3.67
CA ILE A 123 -2.13 -12.08 -3.10
C ILE A 123 -1.71 -10.87 -2.26
N GLY A 124 -1.62 -11.05 -0.95
CA GLY A 124 -1.24 -10.01 0.01
C GLY A 124 0.24 -10.03 0.39
N LYS A 125 0.57 -9.29 1.44
CA LYS A 125 1.93 -9.20 1.99
C LYS A 125 2.50 -10.58 2.35
N GLY A 126 3.70 -10.87 1.87
CA GLY A 126 4.37 -12.16 2.10
C GLY A 126 3.81 -13.29 1.23
N SER A 127 3.26 -12.98 0.07
CA SER A 127 2.69 -13.94 -0.89
C SER A 127 1.55 -14.79 -0.31
N LYS A 128 0.89 -14.32 0.74
CA LYS A 128 -0.28 -14.99 1.31
C LYS A 128 -1.51 -14.72 0.45
N THR A 129 -2.13 -15.78 -0.04
CA THR A 129 -3.38 -15.71 -0.80
C THR A 129 -4.57 -15.67 0.15
N ARG A 130 -5.56 -14.84 -0.18
CA ARG A 130 -6.87 -14.82 0.48
C ARG A 130 -7.99 -14.68 -0.55
N LEU A 131 -9.17 -15.19 -0.23
CA LEU A 131 -10.40 -14.93 -0.96
C LEU A 131 -11.09 -13.73 -0.33
N VAL A 132 -11.59 -12.84 -1.18
CA VAL A 132 -12.29 -11.62 -0.78
C VAL A 132 -13.66 -11.63 -1.46
N PRO A 133 -14.77 -11.51 -0.71
CA PRO A 133 -16.10 -11.45 -1.29
C PRO A 133 -16.29 -10.15 -2.05
N LEU A 134 -17.05 -10.20 -3.14
CA LEU A 134 -17.34 -9.05 -3.98
C LEU A 134 -18.81 -8.61 -3.79
N GLY A 135 -18.99 -7.31 -3.54
CA GLY A 135 -20.31 -6.70 -3.52
C GLY A 135 -20.86 -6.49 -4.94
N ARG A 136 -22.18 -6.48 -5.07
CA ARG A 136 -22.88 -6.35 -6.37
C ARG A 136 -22.44 -5.12 -7.18
N PHE A 137 -22.13 -3.99 -6.53
CA PHE A 137 -21.72 -2.77 -7.22
C PHE A 137 -20.33 -2.95 -7.85
N ALA A 138 -19.38 -3.51 -7.11
CA ALA A 138 -18.05 -3.84 -7.63
C ALA A 138 -18.13 -4.82 -8.80
N VAL A 139 -18.96 -5.88 -8.69
CA VAL A 139 -19.18 -6.85 -9.79
C VAL A 139 -19.71 -6.15 -11.04
N ASN A 140 -20.69 -5.27 -10.89
CA ASN A 140 -21.27 -4.54 -12.02
C ASN A 140 -20.24 -3.58 -12.66
N ALA A 141 -19.50 -2.85 -11.86
CA ALA A 141 -18.46 -1.95 -12.35
C ALA A 141 -17.34 -2.71 -13.08
N ILE A 142 -16.92 -3.86 -12.55
CA ILE A 142 -15.93 -4.73 -13.20
C ILE A 142 -16.47 -5.28 -14.54
N LYS A 143 -17.71 -5.75 -14.59
CA LYS A 143 -18.33 -6.22 -15.85
C LYS A 143 -18.38 -5.11 -16.90
N ASN A 144 -18.75 -3.89 -16.52
CA ASN A 144 -18.73 -2.74 -17.42
C ASN A 144 -17.30 -2.44 -17.91
N TRP A 145 -16.33 -2.51 -17.00
CA TRP A 145 -14.91 -2.32 -17.38
C TRP A 145 -14.43 -3.43 -18.33
N LEU A 146 -14.78 -4.68 -18.13
CA LEU A 146 -14.38 -5.80 -19.00
C LEU A 146 -14.87 -5.59 -20.43
N ILE A 147 -16.10 -5.07 -20.64
CA ILE A 147 -16.63 -4.71 -21.96
C ILE A 147 -15.76 -3.61 -22.63
N GLU A 148 -15.40 -2.58 -21.87
CA GLU A 148 -14.56 -1.51 -22.39
C GLU A 148 -13.10 -1.96 -22.63
N ARG A 149 -12.60 -2.83 -21.75
CA ARG A 149 -11.27 -3.41 -21.84
C ARG A 149 -11.04 -4.21 -23.14
N GLU A 150 -12.07 -4.89 -23.64
CA GLU A 150 -12.00 -5.66 -24.89
C GLU A 150 -11.69 -4.78 -26.11
N LYS A 151 -12.02 -3.48 -26.04
CA LYS A 151 -11.72 -2.50 -27.10
C LYS A 151 -10.24 -2.09 -27.12
N ILE A 152 -9.48 -2.42 -26.07
CA ILE A 152 -8.05 -2.11 -25.97
C ILE A 152 -7.24 -3.27 -26.53
N VAL A 153 -6.37 -3.00 -27.50
CA VAL A 153 -5.40 -3.99 -27.99
C VAL A 153 -4.42 -4.30 -26.86
N ASN A 154 -4.45 -5.52 -26.34
CA ASN A 154 -3.60 -5.94 -25.24
C ASN A 154 -3.19 -7.42 -25.39
N LYS A 155 -2.12 -7.82 -24.69
CA LYS A 155 -1.61 -9.20 -24.62
C LYS A 155 -1.35 -9.63 -23.17
N THR A 156 -2.11 -9.09 -22.24
CA THR A 156 -1.90 -9.35 -20.79
C THR A 156 -3.20 -9.78 -20.14
N ASP A 157 -3.10 -10.68 -19.15
CA ASP A 157 -4.23 -11.12 -18.32
C ASP A 157 -4.57 -10.10 -17.21
N ALA A 158 -3.83 -8.98 -17.11
CA ALA A 158 -4.10 -7.94 -16.12
C ALA A 158 -5.53 -7.42 -16.23
N LEU A 159 -6.23 -7.32 -15.10
CA LEU A 159 -7.58 -6.76 -15.06
C LEU A 159 -7.57 -5.29 -15.52
N PHE A 160 -6.72 -4.47 -14.90
CA PHE A 160 -6.65 -3.05 -15.18
C PHE A 160 -5.48 -2.69 -16.10
N LEU A 161 -5.80 -1.99 -17.18
CA LEU A 161 -4.86 -1.60 -18.22
C LEU A 161 -4.66 -0.08 -18.22
N ASN A 162 -3.46 0.32 -18.62
CA ASN A 162 -3.18 1.70 -19.01
C ASN A 162 -3.60 1.96 -20.46
N SER A 163 -3.42 3.19 -20.94
CA SER A 163 -3.74 3.59 -22.33
C SER A 163 -2.93 2.87 -23.41
N GLN A 164 -1.83 2.23 -23.05
CA GLN A 164 -0.97 1.45 -23.95
C GLN A 164 -1.33 -0.04 -24.00
N GLY A 165 -2.37 -0.47 -23.29
CA GLY A 165 -2.79 -1.88 -23.24
C GLY A 165 -1.90 -2.77 -22.38
N THR A 166 -1.05 -2.19 -21.52
CA THR A 166 -0.26 -2.92 -20.53
C THR A 166 -0.88 -2.78 -19.13
N ARG A 167 -0.42 -3.61 -18.18
CA ARG A 167 -0.88 -3.52 -16.79
C ARG A 167 -0.73 -2.08 -16.25
N LEU A 168 -1.77 -1.60 -15.57
CA LEU A 168 -1.71 -0.34 -14.85
C LEU A 168 -0.61 -0.41 -13.78
N SER A 169 0.17 0.66 -13.62
CA SER A 169 1.22 0.80 -12.58
C SER A 169 0.88 2.01 -11.69
N ILE A 170 1.44 2.00 -10.48
CA ILE A 170 1.40 3.14 -9.55
C ILE A 170 2.43 4.18 -10.00
#